data_c88d9d553bc24c1c8e1b5e8fbe592256
#
_entry.id   c88d9d553bc24c1c8e1b5e8fbe592256
#
_cell.length_a   1.000
_cell.length_b   1.000
_cell.length_c   1.000
_cell.angle_alpha   90.00
_cell.angle_beta   90.00
_cell.angle_gamma   90.00
#
_symmetry.space_group_name_H-M   'P 1'
#
loop_
_entity.id
_entity.type
_entity.pdbx_description
1 polymer ?
#
loop_
_entity_poly.entity_id
_entity_poly.type
_entity_poly.pdbx_seq_one_letter_code
_entity_poly.pdbx_strand_id
1 'polypeptide(L)'
;MKKPALRWLSKVLAYNRLTLVLLVLAGPIMAGHKVKASELNVMVNESVMVAELSRSELRQIFTGQRQYWSDGTKITVFVLQDRDELHKQFCRDILQMFPYQLSRLWDQITYSGQGLTPVRVTSYQALIDALENTTGAIGYVERTDIVKLRRV
;
A
#
# COMPACT_ATOMS: atom_id res chain seq x y z
N MET A 1 -16.22 65.55 44.68
CA MET A 1 -15.89 65.43 43.24
C MET A 1 -15.51 64.00 42.94
N LYS A 2 -16.42 63.19 42.34
CA LYS A 2 -16.17 61.76 42.04
C LYS A 2 -15.63 61.67 40.60
N LYS A 3 -14.40 61.07 40.48
CA LYS A 3 -13.67 60.97 39.22
C LYS A 3 -14.38 59.97 38.26
N PRO A 4 -14.78 60.38 37.04
CA PRO A 4 -15.51 59.48 36.09
C PRO A 4 -14.63 58.46 35.36
N ALA A 5 -13.32 58.43 35.60
CA ALA A 5 -12.37 57.64 34.84
C ALA A 5 -12.38 56.11 35.14
N LEU A 6 -12.89 55.68 36.32
CA LEU A 6 -12.83 54.27 36.72
C LEU A 6 -13.96 53.41 36.15
N ARG A 7 -15.05 53.99 35.72
CA ARG A 7 -16.19 53.22 35.14
C ARG A 7 -15.97 52.81 33.68
N TRP A 8 -15.06 53.48 32.99
CA TRP A 8 -14.75 53.12 31.58
C TRP A 8 -13.82 51.94 31.48
N LEU A 9 -12.84 51.83 32.37
CA LEU A 9 -11.87 50.73 32.40
C LEU A 9 -12.50 49.36 32.69
N SER A 10 -13.60 49.32 33.50
CA SER A 10 -14.29 48.07 33.80
C SER A 10 -15.06 47.51 32.60
N LYS A 11 -15.55 48.38 31.69
CA LYS A 11 -16.27 48.00 30.48
C LYS A 11 -15.31 47.49 29.39
N VAL A 12 -14.13 48.08 29.28
CA VAL A 12 -13.11 47.65 28.30
C VAL A 12 -12.51 46.28 28.69
N LEU A 13 -12.31 46.02 29.97
CA LEU A 13 -11.83 44.76 30.48
C LEU A 13 -12.86 43.61 30.34
N ALA A 14 -14.15 43.90 30.44
CA ALA A 14 -15.22 42.94 30.25
C ALA A 14 -15.36 42.53 28.77
N TYR A 15 -15.17 43.49 27.85
CA TYR A 15 -15.24 43.20 26.40
C TYR A 15 -14.06 42.36 25.92
N ASN A 16 -12.89 42.56 26.52
CA ASN A 16 -11.67 41.78 26.14
C ASN A 16 -11.73 40.34 26.62
N ARG A 17 -12.45 40.03 27.69
CA ARG A 17 -12.65 38.64 28.16
C ARG A 17 -13.64 37.86 27.32
N LEU A 18 -14.68 38.52 26.79
CA LEU A 18 -15.70 37.87 25.97
C LEU A 18 -15.16 37.54 24.56
N THR A 19 -14.32 38.42 24.00
CA THR A 19 -13.70 38.22 22.69
C THR A 19 -12.60 37.14 22.75
N LEU A 20 -11.89 36.99 23.88
CA LEU A 20 -10.86 35.94 24.05
C LEU A 20 -11.51 34.57 24.17
N VAL A 21 -12.69 34.45 24.79
CA VAL A 21 -13.39 33.15 24.93
C VAL A 21 -13.99 32.70 23.58
N LEU A 22 -14.42 33.63 22.72
CA LEU A 22 -14.96 33.31 21.39
C LEU A 22 -13.85 32.88 20.41
N LEU A 23 -12.62 33.36 20.59
CA LEU A 23 -11.49 32.99 19.72
C LEU A 23 -10.90 31.58 20.03
N VAL A 24 -11.11 31.07 21.24
CA VAL A 24 -10.65 29.73 21.65
C VAL A 24 -11.60 28.62 21.16
N LEU A 25 -12.87 28.95 20.86
CA LEU A 25 -13.84 27.96 20.35
C LEU A 25 -13.80 27.74 18.84
N ALA A 26 -13.07 28.59 18.09
CA ALA A 26 -12.78 28.38 16.67
C ALA A 26 -11.47 27.60 16.50
N GLY A 27 -11.36 26.45 17.14
CA GLY A 27 -10.28 25.49 16.85
C GLY A 27 -10.34 25.11 15.38
N PRO A 28 -9.20 25.01 14.66
CA PRO A 28 -9.21 24.56 13.30
C PRO A 28 -9.83 23.16 13.29
N ILE A 29 -10.97 23.01 12.65
CA ILE A 29 -11.50 21.71 12.24
C ILE A 29 -10.47 21.21 11.24
N MET A 30 -9.47 20.48 11.74
CA MET A 30 -8.62 19.63 10.91
C MET A 30 -9.57 18.63 10.26
N ALA A 31 -10.06 18.99 9.07
CA ALA A 31 -10.69 18.05 8.18
C ALA A 31 -9.61 16.99 7.90
N GLY A 32 -9.64 15.93 8.69
CA GLY A 32 -8.82 14.75 8.47
C GLY A 32 -9.16 14.25 7.07
N HIS A 33 -8.35 14.59 6.09
CA HIS A 33 -8.35 13.94 4.81
C HIS A 33 -8.06 12.47 5.10
N LYS A 34 -9.10 11.64 5.12
CA LYS A 34 -8.94 10.19 5.02
C LYS A 34 -8.24 9.97 3.69
N VAL A 35 -6.92 9.84 3.72
CA VAL A 35 -6.18 9.25 2.62
C VAL A 35 -6.82 7.89 2.44
N LYS A 36 -7.61 7.74 1.37
CA LYS A 36 -8.17 6.45 1.00
C LYS A 36 -6.96 5.56 0.74
N ALA A 37 -6.69 4.63 1.66
CA ALA A 37 -5.68 3.63 1.44
C ALA A 37 -6.01 2.98 0.10
N SER A 38 -5.09 3.02 -0.86
CA SER A 38 -5.29 2.37 -2.13
C SER A 38 -5.49 0.89 -1.86
N GLU A 39 -6.55 0.32 -2.40
CA GLU A 39 -6.85 -1.09 -2.19
C GLU A 39 -5.83 -1.91 -2.98
N LEU A 40 -4.88 -2.49 -2.24
CA LEU A 40 -3.87 -3.38 -2.79
C LEU A 40 -4.47 -4.78 -2.99
N ASN A 41 -4.40 -5.27 -4.22
CA ASN A 41 -4.92 -6.58 -4.58
C ASN A 41 -3.82 -7.44 -5.20
N VAL A 42 -3.81 -8.73 -4.84
CA VAL A 42 -3.00 -9.72 -5.55
C VAL A 42 -3.78 -10.18 -6.77
N MET A 43 -3.15 -10.16 -7.92
CA MET A 43 -3.75 -10.49 -9.19
C MET A 43 -2.96 -11.58 -9.89
N VAL A 44 -3.67 -12.44 -10.60
CA VAL A 44 -3.09 -13.47 -11.46
C VAL A 44 -3.60 -13.32 -12.90
N ASN A 45 -2.82 -13.81 -13.84
CA ASN A 45 -3.23 -13.90 -15.23
C ASN A 45 -4.51 -14.76 -15.37
N GLU A 46 -5.35 -14.47 -16.35
CA GLU A 46 -6.61 -15.20 -16.58
C GLU A 46 -6.44 -16.71 -16.81
N SER A 47 -5.24 -17.12 -17.26
CA SER A 47 -4.88 -18.55 -17.43
C SER A 47 -4.80 -19.33 -16.12
N VAL A 48 -4.72 -18.65 -14.99
CA VAL A 48 -4.55 -19.30 -13.66
C VAL A 48 -5.91 -19.65 -13.07
N MET A 49 -6.14 -20.93 -12.80
CA MET A 49 -7.40 -21.49 -12.27
C MET A 49 -7.35 -21.62 -10.73
N VAL A 50 -7.10 -20.51 -10.02
CA VAL A 50 -7.09 -20.47 -8.55
C VAL A 50 -8.15 -19.51 -8.07
N ALA A 51 -9.00 -19.93 -7.13
CA ALA A 51 -10.08 -19.08 -6.60
C ALA A 51 -9.57 -18.09 -5.55
N GLU A 52 -8.79 -18.59 -4.59
CA GLU A 52 -8.21 -17.81 -3.50
C GLU A 52 -6.83 -18.36 -3.13
N LEU A 53 -5.95 -17.50 -2.67
CA LEU A 53 -4.66 -17.85 -2.11
C LEU A 53 -4.57 -17.36 -0.67
N SER A 54 -4.23 -18.26 0.23
CA SER A 54 -3.91 -17.91 1.60
C SER A 54 -2.60 -17.09 1.67
N ARG A 55 -2.44 -16.32 2.74
CA ARG A 55 -1.19 -15.58 2.97
C ARG A 55 0.04 -16.51 2.98
N SER A 56 -0.09 -17.71 3.50
CA SER A 56 0.98 -18.70 3.51
C SER A 56 1.38 -19.12 2.10
N GLU A 57 0.43 -19.37 1.21
CA GLU A 57 0.68 -19.70 -0.19
C GLU A 57 1.29 -18.50 -0.95
N LEU A 58 0.80 -17.29 -0.73
CA LEU A 58 1.40 -16.10 -1.28
C LEU A 58 2.87 -15.96 -0.87
N ARG A 59 3.17 -16.17 0.42
CA ARG A 59 4.58 -16.18 0.88
C ARG A 59 5.41 -17.25 0.17
N GLN A 60 4.93 -18.47 0.05
CA GLN A 60 5.63 -19.56 -0.66
C GLN A 60 5.91 -19.18 -2.12
N ILE A 61 4.95 -18.58 -2.81
CA ILE A 61 5.10 -18.14 -4.19
C ILE A 61 6.13 -17.01 -4.30
N PHE A 62 5.93 -15.93 -3.55
CA PHE A 62 6.80 -14.76 -3.64
C PHE A 62 8.20 -14.96 -3.06
N THR A 63 8.39 -15.95 -2.19
CA THR A 63 9.73 -16.37 -1.72
C THR A 63 10.37 -17.48 -2.56
N GLY A 64 9.74 -17.88 -3.68
CA GLY A 64 10.29 -18.88 -4.62
C GLY A 64 10.21 -20.32 -4.15
N GLN A 65 9.54 -20.60 -3.03
CA GLN A 65 9.36 -21.98 -2.51
C GLN A 65 8.34 -22.76 -3.33
N ARG A 66 7.30 -22.09 -3.86
CA ARG A 66 6.31 -22.68 -4.77
C ARG A 66 6.50 -22.09 -6.16
N GLN A 67 6.82 -22.93 -7.13
CA GLN A 67 7.20 -22.53 -8.48
C GLN A 67 6.18 -22.94 -9.57
N TYR A 68 5.19 -23.77 -9.21
CA TYR A 68 4.17 -24.26 -10.12
C TYR A 68 2.77 -24.14 -9.52
N TRP A 69 1.82 -23.84 -10.36
CA TRP A 69 0.40 -23.93 -10.06
C TRP A 69 -0.03 -25.38 -9.91
N SER A 70 -1.26 -25.64 -9.42
CA SER A 70 -1.79 -26.99 -9.22
C SER A 70 -1.97 -27.78 -10.53
N ASP A 71 -2.13 -27.09 -11.65
CA ASP A 71 -2.22 -27.66 -12.98
C ASP A 71 -0.88 -27.94 -13.65
N GLY A 72 0.23 -27.68 -12.97
CA GLY A 72 1.58 -27.83 -13.48
C GLY A 72 2.11 -26.63 -14.27
N THR A 73 1.32 -25.58 -14.46
CA THR A 73 1.76 -24.34 -15.10
C THR A 73 2.82 -23.66 -14.23
N LYS A 74 3.90 -23.16 -14.85
CA LYS A 74 4.96 -22.46 -14.16
C LYS A 74 4.47 -21.11 -13.63
N ILE A 75 4.77 -20.79 -12.38
CA ILE A 75 4.50 -19.49 -11.77
C ILE A 75 5.56 -18.49 -12.22
N THR A 76 5.14 -17.37 -12.80
CA THR A 76 6.01 -16.23 -13.09
C THR A 76 5.62 -15.06 -12.21
N VAL A 77 6.48 -14.71 -11.26
CA VAL A 77 6.24 -13.63 -10.30
C VAL A 77 6.77 -12.32 -10.85
N PHE A 78 5.93 -11.30 -10.94
CA PHE A 78 6.32 -9.95 -11.32
C PHE A 78 6.22 -9.01 -10.13
N VAL A 79 7.24 -8.17 -9.94
CA VAL A 79 7.31 -7.21 -8.83
C VAL A 79 7.87 -5.87 -9.30
N LEU A 80 7.49 -4.80 -8.63
CA LEU A 80 8.11 -3.49 -8.80
C LEU A 80 9.49 -3.43 -8.13
N GLN A 81 10.21 -2.35 -8.34
CA GLN A 81 11.50 -2.12 -7.70
C GLN A 81 11.34 -1.99 -6.17
N ASP A 82 12.35 -2.40 -5.40
CA ASP A 82 12.33 -2.39 -3.92
C ASP A 82 12.04 -1.00 -3.31
N ARG A 83 12.38 0.07 -4.03
CA ARG A 83 12.13 1.47 -3.63
C ARG A 83 10.69 1.94 -3.88
N ASP A 84 9.90 1.21 -4.65
CA ASP A 84 8.53 1.58 -5.00
C ASP A 84 7.61 1.45 -3.78
N GLU A 85 6.75 2.44 -3.55
CA GLU A 85 5.87 2.48 -2.38
C GLU A 85 4.82 1.37 -2.42
N LEU A 86 4.31 1.01 -3.60
CA LEU A 86 3.38 -0.10 -3.75
C LEU A 86 4.04 -1.44 -3.41
N HIS A 87 5.33 -1.63 -3.81
CA HIS A 87 6.10 -2.81 -3.43
C HIS A 87 6.33 -2.88 -1.91
N LYS A 88 6.67 -1.77 -1.28
CA LYS A 88 6.84 -1.70 0.18
C LYS A 88 5.53 -2.01 0.90
N GLN A 89 4.41 -1.46 0.41
CA GLN A 89 3.09 -1.74 0.95
C GLN A 89 2.73 -3.21 0.80
N PHE A 90 2.93 -3.80 -0.38
CA PHE A 90 2.70 -5.22 -0.63
C PHE A 90 3.51 -6.12 0.32
N CYS A 91 4.79 -5.86 0.47
CA CYS A 91 5.65 -6.60 1.39
C CYS A 91 5.14 -6.53 2.84
N ARG A 92 4.80 -5.33 3.31
CA ARG A 92 4.35 -5.11 4.68
C ARG A 92 2.96 -5.69 4.95
N ASP A 93 1.99 -5.38 4.09
CA ASP A 93 0.58 -5.61 4.37
C ASP A 93 0.13 -7.03 3.97
N ILE A 94 0.65 -7.56 2.87
CA ILE A 94 0.32 -8.88 2.35
C ILE A 94 1.31 -9.96 2.84
N LEU A 95 2.60 -9.76 2.57
CA LEU A 95 3.61 -10.76 2.93
C LEU A 95 4.04 -10.68 4.41
N GLN A 96 3.79 -9.56 5.09
CA GLN A 96 4.28 -9.29 6.46
C GLN A 96 5.80 -9.49 6.56
N MET A 97 6.50 -8.93 5.60
CA MET A 97 7.96 -8.96 5.48
C MET A 97 8.46 -7.57 5.11
N PHE A 98 9.71 -7.26 5.42
CA PHE A 98 10.34 -6.07 4.89
C PHE A 98 10.91 -6.34 3.48
N PRO A 99 10.91 -5.36 2.55
CA PRO A 99 11.43 -5.53 1.19
C PRO A 99 12.86 -6.11 1.17
N TYR A 100 13.75 -5.65 2.05
CA TYR A 100 15.14 -6.12 2.11
C TYR A 100 15.24 -7.62 2.51
N GLN A 101 14.31 -8.13 3.31
CA GLN A 101 14.28 -9.56 3.67
C GLN A 101 13.93 -10.41 2.45
N LEU A 102 12.93 -9.95 1.68
CA LEU A 102 12.50 -10.62 0.47
C LEU A 102 13.61 -10.60 -0.59
N SER A 103 14.27 -9.45 -0.79
CA SER A 103 15.39 -9.32 -1.74
C SER A 103 16.57 -10.25 -1.37
N ARG A 104 16.91 -10.38 -0.09
CA ARG A 104 17.94 -11.32 0.35
C ARG A 104 17.60 -12.78 0.05
N LEU A 105 16.32 -13.16 0.18
CA LEU A 105 15.88 -14.52 -0.21
C LEU A 105 16.05 -14.74 -1.72
N TRP A 106 15.69 -13.75 -2.53
CA TRP A 106 15.86 -13.83 -3.99
C TRP A 106 17.33 -13.89 -4.41
N ASP A 107 18.19 -13.11 -3.77
CA ASP A 107 19.64 -13.17 -3.99
C ASP A 107 20.18 -14.58 -3.68
N GLN A 108 19.76 -15.15 -2.55
CA GLN A 108 20.17 -16.51 -2.17
C GLN A 108 19.73 -17.55 -3.21
N ILE A 109 18.49 -17.47 -3.73
CA ILE A 109 17.97 -18.35 -4.77
C ILE A 109 18.77 -18.17 -6.08
N THR A 110 19.07 -16.94 -6.45
CA THR A 110 19.85 -16.61 -7.65
C THR A 110 21.26 -17.21 -7.57
N TYR A 111 21.96 -16.99 -6.44
CA TYR A 111 23.34 -17.48 -6.26
C TYR A 111 23.44 -19.00 -6.10
N SER A 112 22.41 -19.63 -5.53
CA SER A 112 22.39 -21.09 -5.40
C SER A 112 21.94 -21.83 -6.67
N GLY A 113 21.35 -21.12 -7.63
CA GLY A 113 20.77 -21.71 -8.84
C GLY A 113 19.57 -22.65 -8.58
N GLN A 114 18.98 -22.59 -7.37
CA GLN A 114 17.96 -23.56 -6.93
C GLN A 114 16.52 -23.13 -7.25
N GLY A 115 16.31 -22.03 -7.93
CA GLY A 115 14.95 -21.57 -8.17
C GLY A 115 14.84 -20.39 -9.11
N LEU A 116 13.59 -19.95 -9.26
CA LEU A 116 13.23 -18.80 -10.07
C LEU A 116 13.04 -17.59 -9.16
N THR A 117 13.73 -16.52 -9.50
CA THR A 117 13.54 -15.24 -8.84
C THR A 117 12.46 -14.44 -9.55
N PRO A 118 11.73 -13.59 -8.85
CA PRO A 118 10.77 -12.69 -9.46
C PRO A 118 11.40 -11.76 -10.50
N VAL A 119 10.63 -11.47 -11.54
CA VAL A 119 11.00 -10.50 -12.56
C VAL A 119 10.69 -9.09 -12.06
N ARG A 120 11.72 -8.27 -11.89
CA ARG A 120 11.55 -6.86 -11.50
C ARG A 120 11.24 -6.01 -12.72
N VAL A 121 10.13 -5.31 -12.68
CA VAL A 121 9.73 -4.34 -13.70
C VAL A 121 9.96 -2.91 -13.24
N THR A 122 10.08 -1.99 -14.18
CA THR A 122 10.50 -0.61 -13.90
C THR A 122 9.36 0.37 -13.64
N SER A 123 8.12 -0.02 -13.97
CA SER A 123 6.94 0.83 -13.80
C SER A 123 5.68 0.02 -13.51
N TYR A 124 4.69 0.69 -12.93
CA TYR A 124 3.37 0.11 -12.67
C TYR A 124 2.68 -0.38 -13.94
N GLN A 125 2.78 0.39 -15.05
CA GLN A 125 2.21 -0.04 -16.33
C GLN A 125 2.89 -1.31 -16.85
N ALA A 126 4.23 -1.37 -16.77
CA ALA A 126 4.96 -2.58 -17.15
C ALA A 126 4.59 -3.80 -16.31
N LEU A 127 4.23 -3.60 -15.02
CA LEU A 127 3.72 -4.67 -14.16
C LEU A 127 2.38 -5.20 -14.68
N ILE A 128 1.45 -4.31 -14.99
CA ILE A 128 0.13 -4.68 -15.54
C ILE A 128 0.30 -5.42 -16.87
N ASP A 129 1.07 -4.86 -17.80
CA ASP A 129 1.31 -5.45 -19.12
C ASP A 129 1.94 -6.85 -19.00
N ALA A 130 2.88 -7.02 -18.10
CA ALA A 130 3.53 -8.31 -17.84
C ALA A 130 2.53 -9.35 -17.27
N LEU A 131 1.68 -8.94 -16.32
CA LEU A 131 0.65 -9.80 -15.73
C LEU A 131 -0.40 -10.23 -16.76
N GLU A 132 -0.85 -9.31 -17.61
CA GLU A 132 -1.86 -9.61 -18.64
C GLU A 132 -1.33 -10.53 -19.75
N ASN A 133 -0.06 -10.40 -20.13
CA ASN A 133 0.50 -11.07 -21.31
C ASN A 133 1.34 -12.31 -20.99
N THR A 134 1.46 -12.71 -19.71
CA THR A 134 2.27 -13.86 -19.32
C THR A 134 1.41 -14.95 -18.68
N THR A 135 1.35 -16.11 -19.30
CA THR A 135 0.68 -17.30 -18.74
C THR A 135 1.28 -17.68 -17.40
N GLY A 136 0.42 -17.94 -16.41
CA GLY A 136 0.85 -18.31 -15.06
C GLY A 136 1.41 -17.16 -14.23
N ALA A 137 1.27 -15.90 -14.69
CA ALA A 137 1.78 -14.73 -13.99
C ALA A 137 1.01 -14.45 -12.70
N ILE A 138 1.74 -13.93 -11.70
CA ILE A 138 1.21 -13.38 -10.45
C ILE A 138 1.94 -12.09 -10.08
N GLY A 139 1.21 -11.14 -9.52
CA GLY A 139 1.73 -9.88 -9.00
C GLY A 139 0.70 -9.17 -8.15
N TYR A 140 0.86 -7.86 -7.97
CA TYR A 140 -0.03 -7.03 -7.14
C TYR A 140 -0.31 -5.69 -7.81
N VAL A 141 -1.53 -5.18 -7.62
CA VAL A 141 -1.99 -3.92 -8.22
C VAL A 141 -2.85 -3.13 -7.23
N GLU A 142 -2.95 -1.81 -7.44
CA GLU A 142 -3.82 -0.93 -6.64
C GLU A 142 -5.28 -0.93 -7.11
N ARG A 143 -5.56 -1.42 -8.33
CA ARG A 143 -6.87 -1.32 -8.97
C ARG A 143 -7.40 -2.69 -9.33
N THR A 144 -8.73 -2.85 -9.23
CA THR A 144 -9.44 -4.09 -9.50
C THR A 144 -10.13 -4.12 -10.87
N ASP A 145 -10.06 -3.03 -11.63
CA ASP A 145 -10.78 -2.83 -12.90
C ASP A 145 -10.02 -3.32 -14.15
N ILE A 146 -9.10 -4.28 -13.96
CA ILE A 146 -8.28 -4.84 -15.03
C ILE A 146 -8.97 -6.12 -15.55
N VAL A 147 -9.46 -6.07 -16.79
CA VAL A 147 -10.35 -7.08 -17.38
C VAL A 147 -9.70 -8.46 -17.55
N LYS A 148 -8.37 -8.51 -17.79
CA LYS A 148 -7.63 -9.76 -18.05
C LYS A 148 -6.94 -10.36 -16.84
N LEU A 149 -7.16 -9.80 -15.65
CA LEU A 149 -6.57 -10.28 -14.42
C LEU A 149 -7.64 -10.76 -13.46
N ARG A 150 -7.31 -11.79 -12.70
CA ARG A 150 -8.16 -12.32 -11.63
C ARG A 150 -7.55 -11.99 -10.26
N ARG A 151 -8.38 -11.49 -9.35
CA ARG A 151 -8.01 -11.33 -7.94
C ARG A 151 -7.99 -12.70 -7.23
N VAL A 152 -7.02 -12.91 -6.41
CA VAL A 152 -6.83 -14.11 -5.57
C VAL A 152 -6.54 -13.74 -4.13
#